data_da0f23ac3de60649484a0ef94fdb6ddc
#
_entry.id   da0f23ac3de60649484a0ef94fdb6ddc
#
_cell.length_a   1.000
_cell.length_b   1.000
_cell.length_c   1.000
_cell.angle_alpha   90.00
_cell.angle_beta   90.00
_cell.angle_gamma   90.00
#
_symmetry.space_group_name_H-M   'P 1'
#
loop_
_entity.id
_entity.type
_entity.pdbx_description
1 polymer ?
#
loop_
_entity_poly.entity_id
_entity_poly.type
_entity_poly.pdbx_seq_one_letter_code
_entity_poly.pdbx_strand_id
1 'polypeptide(L)'
;MDFGRKALLRASRRIDQIGKALRYAAGGTMRLDDLRLEVERYWSAYNTVHAEEAAGFRPWEHEIATRFIRAGDAVLVVGCGGGRDVIPLLDMGCRVTGVEPSRRAVAAARQLFAERGLTADVVQGFVEDVALPGCYDVVNFSDFCYSLIPESRRRVEVLRKAVRHLAGGGRIVITAFMTQTHRDSRALRMARALGRWSGSDWRLERGDHLSSILEDNRLSWSFSHEFTLHELDGEIADAGLTIVYRHPHVPAFVLTAKPPCA
;
A
#
# COMPACT_ATOMS: atom_id res chain seq x y z
N MET A 1 -40.18 12.33 19.22
CA MET A 1 -38.77 12.66 18.91
C MET A 1 -38.07 11.67 17.97
N ASP A 2 -38.55 10.47 17.72
CA ASP A 2 -37.86 9.43 16.94
C ASP A 2 -37.99 9.57 15.41
N PHE A 3 -39.09 10.13 14.91
CA PHE A 3 -39.36 10.21 13.46
C PHE A 3 -38.46 11.19 12.74
N GLY A 4 -38.22 12.38 13.30
CA GLY A 4 -37.36 13.39 12.71
C GLY A 4 -35.88 12.93 12.65
N ARG A 5 -35.40 12.28 13.71
CA ARG A 5 -34.06 11.72 13.76
C ARG A 5 -33.83 10.62 12.71
N LYS A 6 -34.81 9.73 12.55
CA LYS A 6 -34.76 8.68 11.51
C LYS A 6 -34.76 9.27 10.08
N ALA A 7 -35.51 10.34 9.85
CA ALA A 7 -35.54 11.04 8.56
C ALA A 7 -34.18 11.70 8.27
N LEU A 8 -33.58 12.38 9.23
CA LEU A 8 -32.23 12.97 9.09
C LEU A 8 -31.15 11.91 8.82
N LEU A 9 -31.17 10.79 9.53
CA LEU A 9 -30.25 9.69 9.29
C LEU A 9 -30.39 9.07 7.90
N ARG A 10 -31.64 8.99 7.38
CA ARG A 10 -31.87 8.53 5.99
C ARG A 10 -31.36 9.53 4.97
N ALA A 11 -31.55 10.82 5.21
CA ALA A 11 -31.05 11.90 4.36
C ALA A 11 -29.50 11.90 4.33
N SER A 12 -28.86 11.83 5.50
CA SER A 12 -27.39 11.72 5.62
C SER A 12 -26.86 10.55 4.80
N ARG A 13 -27.42 9.34 4.97
CA ARG A 13 -27.00 8.16 4.20
C ARG A 13 -27.13 8.35 2.68
N ARG A 14 -28.18 9.06 2.21
CA ARG A 14 -28.34 9.36 0.78
C ARG A 14 -27.27 10.33 0.28
N ILE A 15 -26.95 11.37 1.05
CA ILE A 15 -25.89 12.33 0.72
C ILE A 15 -24.55 11.61 0.64
N ASP A 16 -24.23 10.74 1.62
CA ASP A 16 -23.02 9.93 1.62
C ASP A 16 -22.91 9.02 0.38
N GLN A 17 -24.03 8.40 -0.02
CA GLN A 17 -24.07 7.56 -1.22
C GLN A 17 -23.86 8.38 -2.51
N ILE A 18 -24.44 9.57 -2.60
CA ILE A 18 -24.23 10.48 -3.74
C ILE A 18 -22.77 10.94 -3.74
N GLY A 19 -22.23 11.39 -2.60
CA GLY A 19 -20.84 11.79 -2.47
C GLY A 19 -19.88 10.66 -2.87
N LYS A 20 -20.14 9.43 -2.44
CA LYS A 20 -19.36 8.25 -2.87
C LYS A 20 -19.46 8.06 -4.40
N ALA A 21 -20.64 8.14 -4.99
CA ALA A 21 -20.83 7.98 -6.43
C ALA A 21 -20.06 9.03 -7.24
N LEU A 22 -20.06 10.28 -6.79
CA LEU A 22 -19.32 11.37 -7.41
C LEU A 22 -17.80 11.16 -7.31
N ARG A 23 -17.29 10.75 -6.14
CA ARG A 23 -15.87 10.42 -5.98
C ARG A 23 -15.44 9.28 -6.91
N TYR A 24 -16.23 8.22 -7.00
CA TYR A 24 -15.93 7.11 -7.91
C TYR A 24 -15.98 7.53 -9.38
N ALA A 25 -16.94 8.38 -9.76
CA ALA A 25 -17.01 8.91 -11.11
C ALA A 25 -15.79 9.78 -11.43
N ALA A 26 -15.43 10.70 -10.55
CA ALA A 26 -14.27 11.56 -10.73
C ALA A 26 -12.96 10.74 -10.81
N GLY A 27 -12.71 9.86 -9.83
CA GLY A 27 -11.50 9.02 -9.84
C GLY A 27 -11.45 8.06 -11.03
N GLY A 28 -12.60 7.47 -11.40
CA GLY A 28 -12.67 6.57 -12.57
C GLY A 28 -12.39 7.25 -13.91
N THR A 29 -12.47 8.58 -13.98
CA THR A 29 -12.13 9.38 -15.19
C THR A 29 -10.72 9.93 -15.18
N MET A 30 -9.98 9.83 -14.07
CA MET A 30 -8.57 10.23 -13.99
C MET A 30 -7.70 9.31 -14.87
N ARG A 31 -6.55 9.82 -15.29
CA ARG A 31 -5.47 8.95 -15.77
C ARG A 31 -4.78 8.31 -14.57
N LEU A 32 -4.15 7.17 -14.77
CA LEU A 32 -3.43 6.48 -13.69
C LEU A 32 -2.34 7.35 -13.06
N ASP A 33 -1.57 8.05 -13.88
CA ASP A 33 -0.50 8.90 -13.39
C ASP A 33 -1.03 10.06 -12.54
N ASP A 34 -2.20 10.62 -12.88
CA ASP A 34 -2.86 11.65 -12.08
C ASP A 34 -3.32 11.07 -10.74
N LEU A 35 -3.92 9.86 -10.73
CA LEU A 35 -4.31 9.17 -9.50
C LEU A 35 -3.09 8.91 -8.60
N ARG A 36 -2.00 8.39 -9.17
CA ARG A 36 -0.74 8.12 -8.44
C ARG A 36 -0.16 9.40 -7.82
N LEU A 37 -0.17 10.48 -8.57
CA LEU A 37 0.29 11.78 -8.08
C LEU A 37 -0.57 12.30 -6.92
N GLU A 38 -1.90 12.14 -6.99
CA GLU A 38 -2.81 12.53 -5.90
C GLU A 38 -2.60 11.66 -4.65
N VAL A 39 -2.42 10.35 -4.82
CA VAL A 39 -2.11 9.42 -3.73
C VAL A 39 -0.76 9.76 -3.09
N GLU A 40 0.26 10.07 -3.89
CA GLU A 40 1.57 10.53 -3.40
C GLU A 40 1.43 11.82 -2.55
N ARG A 41 0.68 12.80 -3.04
CA ARG A 41 0.44 14.06 -2.31
C ARG A 41 -0.26 13.81 -0.97
N TYR A 42 -1.29 12.97 -0.96
CA TYR A 42 -2.02 12.61 0.25
C TYR A 42 -1.07 12.00 1.31
N TRP A 43 -0.29 10.99 0.93
CA TRP A 43 0.62 10.33 1.86
C TRP A 43 1.82 11.21 2.25
N SER A 44 2.25 12.13 1.37
CA SER A 44 3.28 13.12 1.71
C SER A 44 2.85 14.04 2.85
N ALA A 45 1.59 14.47 2.85
CA ALA A 45 1.04 15.28 3.93
C ALA A 45 0.94 14.47 5.23
N TYR A 46 0.40 13.24 5.15
CA TYR A 46 0.23 12.35 6.28
C TYR A 46 1.58 12.00 6.95
N ASN A 47 2.57 11.55 6.16
CA ASN A 47 3.86 11.11 6.67
C ASN A 47 4.68 12.21 7.36
N THR A 48 4.51 13.48 6.97
CA THR A 48 5.22 14.60 7.61
C THR A 48 4.65 15.00 8.97
N VAL A 49 3.37 14.76 9.19
CA VAL A 49 2.72 15.08 10.49
C VAL A 49 3.01 14.01 11.54
N HIS A 50 3.22 12.77 11.11
CA HIS A 50 3.36 11.61 12.01
C HIS A 50 4.76 11.00 12.06
N ALA A 51 5.74 11.52 11.33
CA ALA A 51 7.07 10.92 11.22
C ALA A 51 7.82 10.84 12.58
N GLU A 52 7.64 11.82 13.46
CA GLU A 52 8.30 11.84 14.77
C GLU A 52 7.62 10.91 15.80
N GLU A 53 6.30 10.74 15.72
CA GLU A 53 5.54 9.94 16.67
C GLU A 53 5.55 8.44 16.35
N ALA A 54 5.83 8.08 15.12
CA ALA A 54 5.70 6.71 14.59
C ALA A 54 7.06 6.01 14.33
N ALA A 55 8.17 6.49 14.91
CA ALA A 55 9.45 5.81 14.72
C ALA A 55 9.46 4.47 15.46
N GLY A 56 9.39 3.37 14.71
CA GLY A 56 9.49 2.03 15.23
C GLY A 56 8.41 1.07 14.75
N PHE A 57 8.64 -0.21 15.01
CA PHE A 57 7.69 -1.25 14.71
C PHE A 57 6.50 -1.22 15.66
N ARG A 58 5.30 -1.45 15.14
CA ARG A 58 4.16 -1.86 15.95
C ARG A 58 4.41 -3.24 16.54
N PRO A 59 3.73 -3.64 17.65
CA PRO A 59 3.97 -4.95 18.29
C PRO A 59 3.94 -6.14 17.33
N TRP A 60 2.98 -6.17 16.41
CA TRP A 60 2.85 -7.24 15.42
C TRP A 60 3.94 -7.20 14.32
N GLU A 61 4.42 -6.00 13.94
CA GLU A 61 5.56 -5.85 13.01
C GLU A 61 6.85 -6.36 13.65
N HIS A 62 7.05 -6.05 14.94
CA HIS A 62 8.18 -6.56 15.71
C HIS A 62 8.15 -8.10 15.81
N GLU A 63 6.96 -8.70 16.03
CA GLU A 63 6.81 -10.16 16.05
C GLU A 63 7.23 -10.78 14.71
N ILE A 64 6.74 -10.24 13.58
CA ILE A 64 7.09 -10.72 12.25
C ILE A 64 8.59 -10.53 11.99
N ALA A 65 9.13 -9.35 12.28
CA ALA A 65 10.54 -9.04 12.08
C ALA A 65 11.43 -10.01 12.88
N THR A 66 11.19 -10.19 14.17
CA THR A 66 11.96 -11.10 15.02
C THR A 66 11.91 -12.55 14.53
N ARG A 67 10.79 -12.97 13.96
CA ARG A 67 10.60 -14.35 13.50
C ARG A 67 11.22 -14.62 12.12
N PHE A 68 11.21 -13.65 11.23
CA PHE A 68 11.50 -13.85 9.81
C PHE A 68 12.65 -13.04 9.25
N ILE A 69 13.20 -12.08 10.00
CA ILE A 69 14.32 -11.22 9.60
C ILE A 69 15.48 -11.44 10.56
N ARG A 70 16.69 -11.48 10.04
CA ARG A 70 17.93 -11.74 10.81
C ARG A 70 18.91 -10.60 10.64
N ALA A 71 19.77 -10.42 11.61
CA ALA A 71 20.92 -9.53 11.47
C ALA A 71 21.76 -9.92 10.24
N GLY A 72 22.16 -8.92 9.46
CA GLY A 72 22.88 -9.09 8.20
C GLY A 72 22.01 -9.27 6.96
N ASP A 73 20.69 -9.52 7.10
CA ASP A 73 19.78 -9.60 5.96
C ASP A 73 19.78 -8.29 5.15
N ALA A 74 19.72 -8.43 3.83
CA ALA A 74 19.40 -7.33 2.93
C ALA A 74 17.89 -7.17 2.84
N VAL A 75 17.37 -6.04 3.28
CA VAL A 75 15.92 -5.79 3.34
C VAL A 75 15.53 -4.64 2.42
N LEU A 76 14.58 -4.89 1.51
CA LEU A 76 13.91 -3.86 0.75
C LEU A 76 12.62 -3.45 1.47
N VAL A 77 12.48 -2.17 1.78
CA VAL A 77 11.24 -1.60 2.34
C VAL A 77 10.51 -0.82 1.26
N VAL A 78 9.40 -1.34 0.78
CA VAL A 78 8.52 -0.69 -0.21
C VAL A 78 7.52 0.19 0.52
N GLY A 79 7.46 1.48 0.15
CA GLY A 79 6.67 2.49 0.85
C GLY A 79 7.31 2.89 2.18
N CYS A 80 8.62 3.12 2.20
CA CYS A 80 9.36 3.38 3.44
C CYS A 80 8.99 4.71 4.13
N GLY A 81 8.27 5.60 3.45
CA GLY A 81 7.85 6.89 3.99
C GLY A 81 9.01 7.70 4.57
N GLY A 82 8.80 8.27 5.74
CA GLY A 82 9.84 8.98 6.51
C GLY A 82 10.85 8.08 7.22
N GLY A 83 10.83 6.76 6.98
CA GLY A 83 11.81 5.83 7.55
C GLY A 83 11.36 5.07 8.79
N ARG A 84 10.07 5.07 9.12
CA ARG A 84 9.51 4.42 10.30
C ARG A 84 9.95 2.96 10.46
N ASP A 85 9.83 2.16 9.39
CA ASP A 85 10.18 0.73 9.39
C ASP A 85 11.67 0.49 9.14
N VAL A 86 12.36 1.47 8.55
CA VAL A 86 13.79 1.37 8.22
C VAL A 86 14.66 1.38 9.47
N ILE A 87 14.36 2.27 10.41
CA ILE A 87 15.16 2.44 11.63
C ILE A 87 15.24 1.16 12.45
N PRO A 88 14.15 0.50 12.85
CA PRO A 88 14.24 -0.72 13.64
C PRO A 88 14.91 -1.88 12.88
N LEU A 89 14.83 -1.92 11.55
CA LEU A 89 15.57 -2.91 10.75
C LEU A 89 17.09 -2.63 10.79
N LEU A 90 17.51 -1.37 10.72
CA LEU A 90 18.92 -1.00 10.90
C LEU A 90 19.39 -1.33 12.32
N ASP A 91 18.59 -1.08 13.35
CA ASP A 91 18.89 -1.42 14.74
C ASP A 91 19.02 -2.95 14.95
N MET A 92 18.28 -3.76 14.16
CA MET A 92 18.44 -5.21 14.10
C MET A 92 19.71 -5.66 13.36
N GLY A 93 20.50 -4.74 12.80
CA GLY A 93 21.72 -5.05 12.05
C GLY A 93 21.48 -5.44 10.59
N CYS A 94 20.33 -5.10 10.02
CA CYS A 94 20.03 -5.33 8.60
C CYS A 94 20.69 -4.28 7.70
N ARG A 95 20.89 -4.62 6.44
CA ARG A 95 21.21 -3.67 5.36
C ARG A 95 19.89 -3.28 4.67
N VAL A 96 19.51 -2.01 4.75
CA VAL A 96 18.18 -1.60 4.31
C VAL A 96 18.25 -0.69 3.11
N THR A 97 17.39 -0.99 2.11
CA THR A 97 17.08 -0.11 0.98
C THR A 97 15.58 0.25 1.06
N GLY A 98 15.26 1.53 1.05
CA GLY A 98 13.88 2.02 0.97
C GLY A 98 13.48 2.36 -0.47
N VAL A 99 12.20 2.21 -0.80
CA VAL A 99 11.57 2.77 -2.00
C VAL A 99 10.38 3.60 -1.57
N GLU A 100 10.32 4.85 -2.02
CA GLU A 100 9.27 5.80 -1.62
C GLU A 100 8.98 6.78 -2.77
N PRO A 101 7.73 6.91 -3.23
CA PRO A 101 7.39 7.85 -4.30
C PRO A 101 7.45 9.32 -3.85
N SER A 102 7.11 9.62 -2.60
CA SER A 102 7.06 10.97 -2.08
C SER A 102 8.45 11.60 -1.92
N ARG A 103 8.74 12.61 -2.73
CA ARG A 103 9.98 13.40 -2.62
C ARG A 103 10.16 13.99 -1.21
N ARG A 104 9.06 14.43 -0.60
CA ARG A 104 9.08 15.02 0.74
C ARG A 104 9.40 13.97 1.81
N ALA A 105 8.80 12.79 1.72
CA ALA A 105 9.06 11.69 2.64
C ALA A 105 10.51 11.18 2.49
N VAL A 106 11.02 11.05 1.27
CA VAL A 106 12.43 10.68 1.00
C VAL A 106 13.40 11.69 1.64
N ALA A 107 13.12 12.99 1.50
CA ALA A 107 13.96 14.02 2.12
C ALA A 107 13.94 13.92 3.66
N ALA A 108 12.75 13.73 4.25
CA ALA A 108 12.60 13.54 5.69
C ALA A 108 13.31 12.28 6.20
N ALA A 109 13.18 11.15 5.50
CA ALA A 109 13.87 9.92 5.84
C ALA A 109 15.40 10.09 5.84
N ARG A 110 15.95 10.69 4.78
CA ARG A 110 17.40 10.94 4.66
C ARG A 110 17.90 11.86 5.76
N GLN A 111 17.16 12.91 6.10
CA GLN A 111 17.49 13.80 7.20
C GLN A 111 17.49 13.05 8.52
N LEU A 112 16.44 12.28 8.82
CA LEU A 112 16.30 11.49 10.04
C LEU A 112 17.44 10.47 10.21
N PHE A 113 17.83 9.80 9.11
CA PHE A 113 18.96 8.85 9.14
C PHE A 113 20.28 9.57 9.44
N ALA A 114 20.54 10.72 8.80
CA ALA A 114 21.74 11.52 9.06
C ALA A 114 21.80 12.01 10.51
N GLU A 115 20.70 12.50 11.09
CA GLU A 115 20.60 12.95 12.48
C GLU A 115 20.88 11.83 13.48
N ARG A 116 20.53 10.58 13.12
CA ARG A 116 20.78 9.38 13.95
C ARG A 116 22.08 8.65 13.65
N GLY A 117 22.89 9.15 12.70
CA GLY A 117 24.11 8.47 12.26
C GLY A 117 23.87 7.11 11.59
N LEU A 118 22.66 6.91 11.02
CA LEU A 118 22.27 5.68 10.34
C LEU A 118 22.51 5.79 8.84
N THR A 119 22.79 4.66 8.19
CA THR A 119 23.00 4.60 6.74
C THR A 119 21.99 3.66 6.11
N ALA A 120 21.13 4.20 5.23
CA ALA A 120 20.23 3.43 4.37
C ALA A 120 20.07 4.15 3.03
N ASP A 121 19.98 3.38 1.95
CA ASP A 121 19.66 3.90 0.64
C ASP A 121 18.16 4.10 0.50
N VAL A 122 17.74 5.23 -0.07
CA VAL A 122 16.33 5.48 -0.41
C VAL A 122 16.23 5.84 -1.88
N VAL A 123 15.55 4.99 -2.64
CA VAL A 123 15.22 5.17 -4.06
C VAL A 123 13.90 5.90 -4.16
N GLN A 124 13.90 7.07 -4.80
CA GLN A 124 12.67 7.83 -5.02
C GLN A 124 11.92 7.30 -6.23
N GLY A 125 10.65 6.96 -6.06
CA GLY A 125 9.72 6.59 -7.11
C GLY A 125 8.76 5.48 -6.71
N PHE A 126 7.82 5.17 -7.58
CA PHE A 126 6.92 4.05 -7.38
C PHE A 126 7.65 2.73 -7.62
N VAL A 127 7.37 1.73 -6.78
CA VAL A 127 8.03 0.43 -6.87
C VAL A 127 7.85 -0.25 -8.22
N GLU A 128 6.76 0.04 -8.94
CA GLU A 128 6.50 -0.44 -10.28
C GLU A 128 7.56 0.03 -11.29
N ASP A 129 8.01 1.28 -11.15
CA ASP A 129 8.76 1.99 -12.19
C ASP A 129 10.27 2.03 -11.91
N VAL A 130 10.67 2.08 -10.63
CA VAL A 130 12.09 2.21 -10.27
C VAL A 130 12.88 0.94 -10.56
N ALA A 131 14.14 1.07 -10.96
CA ALA A 131 15.07 -0.04 -10.96
C ALA A 131 15.46 -0.36 -9.51
N LEU A 132 15.30 -1.62 -9.09
CA LEU A 132 15.69 -2.07 -7.77
C LEU A 132 17.16 -2.51 -7.81
N PRO A 133 18.03 -1.98 -6.94
CA PRO A 133 19.41 -2.42 -6.86
C PRO A 133 19.53 -3.75 -6.11
N GLY A 134 20.17 -4.74 -6.71
CA GLY A 134 20.58 -5.96 -6.02
C GLY A 134 19.51 -7.02 -5.76
N CYS A 135 19.80 -7.90 -4.82
CA CYS A 135 18.93 -8.96 -4.32
C CYS A 135 18.73 -8.78 -2.81
N TYR A 136 17.57 -9.22 -2.33
CA TYR A 136 17.13 -9.03 -0.95
C TYR A 136 16.76 -10.36 -0.29
N ASP A 137 17.10 -10.52 0.97
CA ASP A 137 16.65 -11.64 1.79
C ASP A 137 15.19 -11.44 2.18
N VAL A 138 14.76 -10.16 2.35
CA VAL A 138 13.37 -9.82 2.65
C VAL A 138 12.94 -8.60 1.82
N VAL A 139 11.72 -8.68 1.26
CA VAL A 139 11.00 -7.52 0.71
C VAL A 139 9.80 -7.24 1.61
N ASN A 140 9.81 -6.10 2.30
CA ASN A 140 8.75 -5.67 3.22
C ASN A 140 7.92 -4.56 2.59
N PHE A 141 6.64 -4.82 2.37
CA PHE A 141 5.66 -3.79 1.99
C PHE A 141 5.15 -3.11 3.26
N SER A 142 5.62 -1.90 3.51
CA SER A 142 5.30 -1.13 4.72
C SER A 142 3.82 -0.76 4.78
N ASP A 143 3.26 -0.80 5.97
CA ASP A 143 1.98 -0.18 6.39
C ASP A 143 0.86 -0.20 5.33
N PHE A 144 0.45 -1.37 4.90
CA PHE A 144 -0.62 -1.59 3.91
C PHE A 144 -0.34 -1.03 2.50
N CYS A 145 0.89 -0.62 2.18
CA CYS A 145 1.19 -0.02 0.88
C CYS A 145 0.89 -0.95 -0.32
N TYR A 146 0.85 -2.27 -0.13
CA TYR A 146 0.38 -3.21 -1.15
C TYR A 146 -1.07 -2.92 -1.56
N SER A 147 -1.92 -2.52 -0.62
CA SER A 147 -3.31 -2.12 -0.87
C SER A 147 -3.45 -0.75 -1.57
N LEU A 148 -2.38 0.01 -1.70
CA LEU A 148 -2.40 1.31 -2.37
C LEU A 148 -2.06 1.23 -3.87
N ILE A 149 -1.73 0.03 -4.36
CA ILE A 149 -1.42 -0.20 -5.78
C ILE A 149 -2.73 -0.46 -6.53
N PRO A 150 -3.11 0.39 -7.52
CA PRO A 150 -4.30 0.18 -8.32
C PRO A 150 -4.15 -1.03 -9.25
N GLU A 151 -5.27 -1.70 -9.52
CA GLU A 151 -5.41 -2.83 -10.43
C GLU A 151 -4.64 -4.12 -10.03
N SER A 152 -5.37 -5.22 -9.95
CA SER A 152 -4.84 -6.55 -9.63
C SER A 152 -3.63 -6.93 -10.49
N ARG A 153 -3.69 -6.63 -11.80
CA ARG A 153 -2.57 -6.90 -12.70
C ARG A 153 -1.28 -6.20 -12.25
N ARG A 154 -1.35 -4.95 -11.81
CA ARG A 154 -0.18 -4.19 -11.34
C ARG A 154 0.33 -4.73 -10.01
N ARG A 155 -0.57 -5.06 -9.09
CA ARG A 155 -0.22 -5.68 -7.82
C ARG A 155 0.54 -7.00 -8.03
N VAL A 156 0.04 -7.86 -8.92
CA VAL A 156 0.71 -9.12 -9.29
C VAL A 156 2.08 -8.87 -9.93
N GLU A 157 2.20 -7.89 -10.85
CA GLU A 157 3.49 -7.55 -11.45
C GLU A 157 4.50 -6.99 -10.43
N VAL A 158 4.05 -6.24 -9.44
CA VAL A 158 4.90 -5.76 -8.33
C VAL A 158 5.39 -6.93 -7.49
N LEU A 159 4.54 -7.90 -7.15
CA LEU A 159 4.97 -9.12 -6.47
C LEU A 159 5.96 -9.92 -7.32
N ARG A 160 5.72 -10.08 -8.62
CA ARG A 160 6.67 -10.73 -9.54
C ARG A 160 8.00 -9.99 -9.61
N LYS A 161 7.97 -8.67 -9.60
CA LYS A 161 9.18 -7.85 -9.51
C LYS A 161 9.92 -8.11 -8.21
N ALA A 162 9.23 -8.13 -7.08
CA ALA A 162 9.82 -8.49 -5.79
C ALA A 162 10.47 -9.89 -5.83
N VAL A 163 9.79 -10.90 -6.42
CA VAL A 163 10.33 -12.25 -6.58
C VAL A 163 11.64 -12.27 -7.37
N ARG A 164 11.75 -11.49 -8.46
CA ARG A 164 12.98 -11.41 -9.26
C ARG A 164 14.18 -10.83 -8.49
N HIS A 165 13.91 -10.10 -7.43
CA HIS A 165 14.92 -9.49 -6.55
C HIS A 165 15.07 -10.23 -5.21
N LEU A 166 14.41 -11.38 -5.02
CA LEU A 166 14.62 -12.21 -3.84
C LEU A 166 15.87 -13.07 -3.97
N ALA A 167 16.66 -13.11 -2.90
CA ALA A 167 17.69 -14.10 -2.70
C ALA A 167 17.09 -15.51 -2.55
N GLY A 168 17.89 -16.54 -2.74
CA GLY A 168 17.44 -17.92 -2.56
C GLY A 168 16.91 -18.16 -1.13
N GLY A 169 15.64 -18.55 -1.01
CA GLY A 169 14.97 -18.72 0.29
C GLY A 169 14.46 -17.43 0.92
N GLY A 170 14.54 -16.29 0.21
CA GLY A 170 14.04 -15.00 0.65
C GLY A 170 12.51 -14.96 0.85
N ARG A 171 12.04 -13.92 1.51
CA ARG A 171 10.64 -13.76 1.91
C ARG A 171 10.09 -12.41 1.49
N ILE A 172 8.77 -12.37 1.27
CA ILE A 172 8.03 -11.13 1.08
C ILE A 172 7.07 -10.98 2.25
N VAL A 173 7.05 -9.82 2.88
CA VAL A 173 6.08 -9.46 3.92
C VAL A 173 5.12 -8.45 3.33
N ILE A 174 3.81 -8.73 3.42
CA ILE A 174 2.77 -7.80 3.01
C ILE A 174 1.74 -7.63 4.12
N THR A 175 1.16 -6.45 4.16
CA THR A 175 -0.10 -6.18 4.86
C THR A 175 -1.14 -5.72 3.86
N ALA A 176 -2.40 -6.09 4.08
CA ALA A 176 -3.47 -5.76 3.16
C ALA A 176 -4.74 -5.34 3.93
N PHE A 177 -5.45 -4.35 3.43
CA PHE A 177 -6.79 -4.06 3.92
C PHE A 177 -7.72 -5.20 3.52
N MET A 178 -8.43 -5.78 4.49
CA MET A 178 -9.24 -6.97 4.27
C MET A 178 -10.73 -6.69 4.47
N THR A 179 -11.53 -7.33 3.64
CA THR A 179 -12.99 -7.36 3.78
C THR A 179 -13.52 -8.78 3.63
N GLN A 180 -14.70 -9.06 4.18
CA GLN A 180 -15.32 -10.37 4.02
C GLN A 180 -15.97 -10.54 2.64
N THR A 181 -16.49 -9.45 2.07
CA THR A 181 -17.22 -9.49 0.79
C THR A 181 -17.11 -8.17 0.05
N HIS A 182 -16.97 -8.25 -1.26
CA HIS A 182 -17.11 -7.07 -2.12
C HIS A 182 -18.58 -6.86 -2.51
N ARG A 183 -19.05 -5.62 -2.35
CA ARG A 183 -20.35 -5.21 -2.86
C ARG A 183 -20.18 -4.53 -4.22
N ASP A 184 -20.76 -5.12 -5.26
CA ASP A 184 -20.84 -4.45 -6.56
C ASP A 184 -21.88 -3.32 -6.50
N SER A 185 -21.41 -2.08 -6.42
CA SER A 185 -22.28 -0.92 -6.31
C SER A 185 -22.64 -0.36 -7.70
N ARG A 186 -23.83 0.24 -7.83
CA ARG A 186 -24.21 0.98 -9.04
C ARG A 186 -23.21 2.09 -9.36
N ALA A 187 -22.68 2.75 -8.32
CA ALA A 187 -21.67 3.79 -8.44
C ALA A 187 -20.40 3.26 -9.10
N LEU A 188 -19.91 2.09 -8.71
CA LEU A 188 -18.72 1.47 -9.30
C LEU A 188 -18.93 1.13 -10.78
N ARG A 189 -20.10 0.55 -11.14
CA ARG A 189 -20.41 0.25 -12.54
C ARG A 189 -20.47 1.51 -13.41
N MET A 190 -21.11 2.57 -12.89
CA MET A 190 -21.16 3.87 -13.55
C MET A 190 -19.78 4.50 -13.72
N ALA A 191 -18.96 4.49 -12.68
CA ALA A 191 -17.60 5.00 -12.74
C ALA A 191 -16.73 4.26 -13.78
N ARG A 192 -16.83 2.93 -13.85
CA ARG A 192 -16.18 2.12 -14.91
C ARG A 192 -16.65 2.47 -16.32
N ALA A 193 -17.93 2.76 -16.48
CA ALA A 193 -18.49 3.18 -17.79
C ALA A 193 -17.96 4.56 -18.19
N LEU A 194 -17.96 5.51 -17.25
CA LEU A 194 -17.41 6.85 -17.46
C LEU A 194 -15.91 6.82 -17.75
N GLY A 195 -15.14 6.02 -17.02
CA GLY A 195 -13.70 5.84 -17.24
C GLY A 195 -13.40 5.34 -18.66
N ARG A 196 -14.15 4.36 -19.16
CA ARG A 196 -14.02 3.92 -20.56
C ARG A 196 -14.32 5.02 -21.57
N TRP A 197 -15.33 5.85 -21.29
CA TRP A 197 -15.73 6.94 -22.18
C TRP A 197 -14.73 8.10 -22.14
N SER A 198 -14.15 8.40 -20.96
CA SER A 198 -13.16 9.48 -20.79
C SER A 198 -11.76 9.14 -21.29
N GLY A 199 -11.50 7.89 -21.70
CA GLY A 199 -10.17 7.45 -22.10
C GLY A 199 -9.20 7.21 -20.93
N SER A 200 -9.72 6.95 -19.72
CA SER A 200 -8.91 6.52 -18.57
C SER A 200 -8.13 5.24 -18.91
N ASP A 201 -6.87 5.20 -18.51
CA ASP A 201 -5.93 4.10 -18.77
C ASP A 201 -5.83 3.09 -17.62
N TRP A 202 -6.69 3.21 -16.61
CA TRP A 202 -6.85 2.27 -15.51
C TRP A 202 -8.33 1.99 -15.22
N ARG A 203 -8.62 1.00 -14.39
CA ARG A 203 -9.99 0.61 -14.08
C ARG A 203 -10.18 0.37 -12.59
N LEU A 204 -11.21 1.00 -12.03
CA LEU A 204 -11.69 0.68 -10.70
C LEU A 204 -12.10 -0.79 -10.59
N GLU A 205 -11.66 -1.46 -9.54
CA GLU A 205 -12.01 -2.85 -9.22
C GLU A 205 -13.04 -2.92 -8.08
N ARG A 206 -13.58 -4.11 -7.83
CA ARG A 206 -14.35 -4.36 -6.61
C ARG A 206 -13.36 -4.32 -5.46
N GLY A 207 -13.72 -3.68 -4.37
CA GLY A 207 -12.80 -3.48 -3.25
C GLY A 207 -12.05 -2.15 -3.28
N ASP A 208 -12.05 -1.44 -4.42
CA ASP A 208 -11.43 -0.12 -4.48
C ASP A 208 -12.22 0.92 -3.68
N HIS A 209 -11.50 1.70 -2.92
CA HIS A 209 -11.98 2.83 -2.15
C HIS A 209 -11.29 4.10 -2.63
N LEU A 210 -12.10 5.08 -2.99
CA LEU A 210 -11.66 6.44 -3.28
C LEU A 210 -12.22 7.34 -2.19
N SER A 211 -11.35 7.99 -1.47
CA SER A 211 -11.70 9.05 -0.53
C SER A 211 -11.03 10.36 -0.94
N SER A 212 -11.60 11.44 -0.48
CA SER A 212 -11.04 12.77 -0.71
C SER A 212 -11.05 13.53 0.60
N ILE A 213 -9.96 14.22 0.86
CA ILE A 213 -9.79 15.09 2.01
C ILE A 213 -9.59 16.51 1.49
N LEU A 214 -10.24 17.46 2.12
CA LEU A 214 -10.04 18.88 1.85
C LEU A 214 -9.07 19.43 2.91
N GLU A 215 -7.84 19.70 2.52
CA GLU A 215 -6.83 20.36 3.33
C GLU A 215 -6.38 21.64 2.66
N ASP A 216 -6.29 22.73 3.40
CA ASP A 216 -5.84 24.05 2.92
C ASP A 216 -6.51 24.49 1.62
N ASN A 217 -7.84 24.31 1.51
CA ASN A 217 -8.63 24.55 0.29
C ASN A 217 -8.21 23.72 -0.93
N ARG A 218 -7.46 22.65 -0.75
CA ARG A 218 -7.10 21.68 -1.79
C ARG A 218 -7.76 20.34 -1.53
N LEU A 219 -8.30 19.77 -2.59
CA LEU A 219 -8.85 18.40 -2.55
C LEU A 219 -7.74 17.42 -2.88
N SER A 220 -7.32 16.61 -1.91
CA SER A 220 -6.40 15.50 -2.09
C SER A 220 -7.16 14.18 -2.16
N TRP A 221 -6.72 13.26 -3.00
CA TRP A 221 -7.36 11.95 -3.19
C TRP A 221 -6.53 10.86 -2.56
N SER A 222 -7.21 9.96 -1.84
CA SER A 222 -6.63 8.71 -1.37
C SER A 222 -7.28 7.54 -2.09
N PHE A 223 -6.46 6.58 -2.47
CA PHE A 223 -6.86 5.30 -3.04
C PHE A 223 -6.44 4.19 -2.10
N SER A 224 -7.29 3.18 -1.94
CA SER A 224 -6.93 1.90 -1.35
C SER A 224 -7.80 0.79 -1.93
N HIS A 225 -7.28 -0.43 -1.87
CA HIS A 225 -7.99 -1.64 -2.24
C HIS A 225 -8.18 -2.52 -1.00
N GLU A 226 -9.42 -2.93 -0.73
CA GLU A 226 -9.75 -3.95 0.28
C GLU A 226 -9.87 -5.30 -0.40
N PHE A 227 -9.13 -6.29 0.09
CA PHE A 227 -9.13 -7.64 -0.46
C PHE A 227 -10.13 -8.55 0.24
N THR A 228 -10.76 -9.44 -0.51
CA THR A 228 -11.22 -10.69 0.07
C THR A 228 -10.04 -11.66 0.19
N LEU A 229 -10.13 -12.62 1.11
CA LEU A 229 -9.06 -13.62 1.27
C LEU A 229 -8.81 -14.40 -0.03
N HIS A 230 -9.87 -14.77 -0.73
CA HIS A 230 -9.78 -15.50 -2.01
C HIS A 230 -9.06 -14.69 -3.09
N GLU A 231 -9.32 -13.39 -3.17
CA GLU A 231 -8.66 -12.49 -4.12
C GLU A 231 -7.17 -12.34 -3.80
N LEU A 232 -6.82 -12.08 -2.54
CA LEU A 232 -5.43 -11.97 -2.12
C LEU A 232 -4.65 -13.27 -2.36
N ASP A 233 -5.24 -14.41 -2.01
CA ASP A 233 -4.64 -15.74 -2.27
C ASP A 233 -4.43 -15.97 -3.78
N GLY A 234 -5.36 -15.51 -4.61
CA GLY A 234 -5.25 -15.59 -6.07
C GLY A 234 -4.08 -14.75 -6.60
N GLU A 235 -3.98 -13.48 -6.21
CA GLU A 235 -2.88 -12.60 -6.63
C GLU A 235 -1.50 -13.12 -6.19
N ILE A 236 -1.40 -13.63 -4.95
CA ILE A 236 -0.18 -14.25 -4.43
C ILE A 236 0.20 -15.49 -5.27
N ALA A 237 -0.78 -16.34 -5.57
CA ALA A 237 -0.56 -17.54 -6.39
C ALA A 237 -0.14 -17.20 -7.83
N ASP A 238 -0.79 -16.18 -8.43
CA ASP A 238 -0.48 -15.69 -9.78
C ASP A 238 0.93 -15.08 -9.87
N ALA A 239 1.42 -14.52 -8.76
CA ALA A 239 2.80 -14.05 -8.66
C ALA A 239 3.84 -15.17 -8.45
N GLY A 240 3.42 -16.44 -8.36
CA GLY A 240 4.31 -17.57 -8.11
C GLY A 240 4.74 -17.72 -6.65
N LEU A 241 3.93 -17.18 -5.73
CA LEU A 241 4.19 -17.16 -4.31
C LEU A 241 3.26 -18.13 -3.53
N THR A 242 3.65 -18.43 -2.31
CA THR A 242 2.85 -19.16 -1.31
C THR A 242 2.91 -18.44 0.02
N ILE A 243 1.82 -18.47 0.78
CA ILE A 243 1.77 -17.94 2.14
C ILE A 243 2.36 -18.98 3.08
N VAL A 244 3.42 -18.63 3.81
CA VAL A 244 4.06 -19.46 4.82
C VAL A 244 3.67 -19.08 6.24
N TYR A 245 3.15 -17.85 6.42
CA TYR A 245 2.66 -17.40 7.70
C TYR A 245 1.54 -16.37 7.50
N ARG A 246 0.49 -16.49 8.32
CA ARG A 246 -0.58 -15.50 8.48
C ARG A 246 -0.61 -15.08 9.94
N HIS A 247 -0.51 -13.76 10.17
CA HIS A 247 -0.63 -13.25 11.54
C HIS A 247 -2.08 -13.46 12.06
N PRO A 248 -2.27 -13.95 13.29
CA PRO A 248 -3.60 -14.35 13.78
C PRO A 248 -4.57 -13.18 14.00
N HIS A 249 -4.07 -11.96 14.24
CA HIS A 249 -4.88 -10.82 14.66
C HIS A 249 -4.82 -9.63 13.71
N VAL A 250 -3.85 -9.59 12.80
CA VAL A 250 -3.64 -8.51 11.85
C VAL A 250 -3.54 -9.08 10.45
N PRO A 251 -4.07 -8.44 9.41
CA PRO A 251 -3.96 -8.92 8.03
C PRO A 251 -2.55 -8.74 7.47
N ALA A 252 -1.60 -9.44 8.07
CA ALA A 252 -0.19 -9.48 7.71
C ALA A 252 0.20 -10.91 7.31
N PHE A 253 0.98 -11.02 6.24
CA PHE A 253 1.31 -12.28 5.58
C PHE A 253 2.78 -12.33 5.24
N VAL A 254 3.40 -13.50 5.46
CA VAL A 254 4.76 -13.79 4.99
C VAL A 254 4.67 -14.80 3.85
N LEU A 255 5.29 -14.45 2.73
CA LEU A 255 5.24 -15.20 1.48
C LEU A 255 6.63 -15.71 1.13
N THR A 256 6.68 -16.81 0.39
CA THR A 256 7.91 -17.33 -0.23
C THR A 256 7.65 -17.71 -1.67
N ALA A 257 8.69 -17.67 -2.51
CA ALA A 257 8.58 -18.20 -3.86
C ALA A 257 8.26 -19.69 -3.84
N LYS A 258 7.39 -20.12 -4.75
CA LYS A 258 7.16 -21.55 -4.96
C LYS A 258 8.47 -22.19 -5.44
N PRO A 259 8.85 -23.36 -4.93
CA PRO A 259 9.95 -24.09 -5.52
C PRO A 259 9.65 -24.32 -7.02
N PRO A 260 10.68 -24.28 -7.88
CA PRO A 260 10.46 -24.63 -9.29
C PRO A 260 9.79 -26.01 -9.33
N CYS A 261 8.78 -26.16 -10.19
CA CYS A 261 8.19 -27.49 -10.43
C CYS A 261 9.32 -28.44 -10.85
N ALA A 262 9.49 -29.52 -10.11
CA ALA A 262 10.46 -30.57 -10.42
C ALA A 262 10.06 -31.30 -11.69
#